data_fe53b5852ac9598eb39e7144d25105c7
#
_entry.id   fe53b5852ac9598eb39e7144d25105c7
#
_cell.length_a   1.000
_cell.length_b   1.000
_cell.length_c   1.000
_cell.angle_alpha   90.00
_cell.angle_beta   90.00
_cell.angle_gamma   90.00
#
_symmetry.space_group_name_H-M   'P 1'
#
loop_
_entity.id
_entity.type
_entity.pdbx_description
1 polymer ?
#
loop_
_entity_poly.entity_id
_entity_poly.type
_entity_poly.pdbx_seq_one_letter_code
_entity_poly.pdbx_strand_id
1 'polypeptide(L)'
;MESGFRSTDWQQLTFAVVGMGLIGGSYAKALRRLGVKKIIGVDTDGEVLRQAQEQALIDEAVLKAGAELKAADVVICSVYPAATLGFVKSAVPFLKSDVLITDATGIKGSLPEDVQRLLTGRMEFIAGH
;
A
#
# COMPACT_ATOMS: atom_id res chain seq x y z
N MET A 1 25.17 -1.70 8.31
CA MET A 1 24.07 -0.85 8.73
C MET A 1 22.79 -1.65 8.76
N GLU A 2 21.99 -1.44 9.71
CA GLU A 2 20.76 -2.14 9.71
C GLU A 2 19.82 -1.51 8.75
N SER A 3 19.19 -2.33 7.96
CA SER A 3 18.25 -1.88 6.97
C SER A 3 16.82 -2.18 7.36
N GLY A 4 16.63 -2.94 8.44
CA GLY A 4 15.30 -3.29 8.85
C GLY A 4 14.61 -2.20 9.63
N PHE A 5 13.30 -2.29 9.74
CA PHE A 5 12.52 -1.40 10.58
C PHE A 5 12.54 -1.91 12.01
N ARG A 6 12.75 -1.01 12.94
CA ARG A 6 12.59 -1.33 14.34
C ARG A 6 11.15 -1.14 14.74
N SER A 7 10.74 -1.74 15.85
CA SER A 7 9.37 -1.62 16.30
C SER A 7 8.96 -0.16 16.52
N THR A 8 9.90 0.71 16.95
CA THR A 8 9.62 2.12 17.14
C THR A 8 9.44 2.89 15.84
N ASP A 9 9.96 2.36 14.74
CA ASP A 9 9.87 3.03 13.46
C ASP A 9 8.45 2.98 12.87
N TRP A 10 7.66 1.99 13.28
CA TRP A 10 6.30 1.86 12.79
C TRP A 10 5.47 3.11 13.05
N GLN A 11 5.71 3.78 14.17
CA GLN A 11 4.96 4.97 14.55
C GLN A 11 5.29 6.17 13.67
N GLN A 12 6.30 6.07 12.84
CA GLN A 12 6.71 7.14 11.94
C GLN A 12 6.31 6.89 10.49
N LEU A 13 5.75 5.71 10.20
CA LEU A 13 5.47 5.30 8.84
C LEU A 13 4.01 5.50 8.47
N THR A 14 3.80 5.93 7.23
CA THR A 14 2.49 6.00 6.61
C THR A 14 2.38 4.87 5.62
N PHE A 15 1.29 4.11 5.71
CA PHE A 15 1.01 2.99 4.82
C PHE A 15 -0.18 3.31 3.94
N ALA A 16 -0.10 2.89 2.68
CA ALA A 16 -1.26 2.85 1.80
C ALA A 16 -1.63 1.40 1.57
N VAL A 17 -2.88 1.05 1.81
CA VAL A 17 -3.39 -0.30 1.56
C VAL A 17 -4.32 -0.20 0.37
N VAL A 18 -3.94 -0.86 -0.72
CA VAL A 18 -4.69 -0.85 -1.98
C VAL A 18 -5.56 -2.09 -2.04
N GLY A 19 -6.86 -1.87 -2.11
CA GLY A 19 -7.83 -2.94 -2.00
C GLY A 19 -8.22 -3.18 -0.55
N MET A 20 -9.37 -2.65 -0.13
CA MET A 20 -9.80 -2.69 1.26
C MET A 20 -10.85 -3.78 1.51
N GLY A 21 -10.79 -4.84 0.71
CA GLY A 21 -11.64 -6.01 0.95
C GLY A 21 -11.14 -6.81 2.16
N LEU A 22 -11.39 -8.10 2.15
CA LEU A 22 -11.11 -8.95 3.31
C LEU A 22 -9.63 -8.93 3.69
N ILE A 23 -8.74 -9.14 2.72
CA ILE A 23 -7.30 -9.19 2.97
C ILE A 23 -6.77 -7.83 3.36
N GLY A 24 -7.13 -6.78 2.60
CA GLY A 24 -6.68 -5.42 2.89
C GLY A 24 -7.16 -4.95 4.25
N GLY A 25 -8.40 -5.28 4.62
CA GLY A 25 -8.92 -4.95 5.93
C GLY A 25 -8.14 -5.61 7.05
N SER A 26 -7.71 -6.87 6.84
CA SER A 26 -6.88 -7.57 7.83
C SER A 26 -5.53 -6.90 8.01
N TYR A 27 -4.91 -6.46 6.91
CA TYR A 27 -3.65 -5.71 6.99
C TYR A 27 -3.84 -4.40 7.73
N ALA A 28 -4.93 -3.68 7.44
CA ALA A 28 -5.19 -2.42 8.13
C ALA A 28 -5.33 -2.61 9.63
N LYS A 29 -6.03 -3.68 10.04
CA LYS A 29 -6.16 -3.99 11.47
C LYS A 29 -4.79 -4.26 12.11
N ALA A 30 -3.95 -5.03 11.43
CA ALA A 30 -2.61 -5.33 11.95
C ALA A 30 -1.78 -4.06 12.08
N LEU A 31 -1.85 -3.18 11.09
CA LEU A 31 -1.12 -1.92 11.11
C LEU A 31 -1.59 -1.02 12.27
N ARG A 32 -2.89 -1.00 12.55
CA ARG A 32 -3.39 -0.27 13.71
C ARG A 32 -2.79 -0.78 15.00
N ARG A 33 -2.67 -2.09 15.14
CA ARG A 33 -2.07 -2.68 16.34
C ARG A 33 -0.61 -2.33 16.48
N LEU A 34 0.09 -2.16 15.35
CA LEU A 34 1.49 -1.74 15.38
C LEU A 34 1.66 -0.26 15.70
N GLY A 35 0.58 0.51 15.65
CA GLY A 35 0.64 1.93 15.94
C GLY A 35 1.28 2.76 14.86
N VAL A 36 1.08 2.39 13.59
CA VAL A 36 1.65 3.16 12.48
C VAL A 36 1.08 4.58 12.48
N LYS A 37 1.82 5.49 11.87
CA LYS A 37 1.47 6.90 11.89
C LYS A 37 0.14 7.17 11.18
N LYS A 38 -0.06 6.58 10.02
CA LYS A 38 -1.24 6.86 9.20
C LYS A 38 -1.51 5.70 8.25
N ILE A 39 -2.77 5.42 8.00
CA ILE A 39 -3.19 4.41 7.03
C ILE A 39 -4.09 5.06 5.99
N ILE A 40 -3.66 4.99 4.73
CA ILE A 40 -4.44 5.46 3.58
C ILE A 40 -5.07 4.23 2.93
N GLY A 41 -6.40 4.20 2.83
CA GLY A 41 -7.08 3.12 2.13
C GLY A 41 -7.38 3.53 0.71
N VAL A 42 -7.02 2.68 -0.25
CA VAL A 42 -7.28 2.93 -1.67
C VAL A 42 -8.18 1.82 -2.20
N ASP A 43 -9.29 2.20 -2.79
CA ASP A 43 -10.21 1.23 -3.39
C ASP A 43 -11.08 1.96 -4.40
N THR A 44 -11.47 1.26 -5.46
CA THR A 44 -12.38 1.85 -6.44
C THR A 44 -13.82 1.89 -5.95
N ASP A 45 -14.12 1.13 -4.90
CA ASP A 45 -15.46 1.06 -4.32
C ASP A 45 -15.55 2.00 -3.12
N GLY A 46 -16.27 3.12 -3.31
CA GLY A 46 -16.41 4.12 -2.25
C GLY A 46 -17.13 3.62 -1.01
N GLU A 47 -18.00 2.62 -1.17
CA GLU A 47 -18.72 2.07 -0.03
C GLU A 47 -17.78 1.26 0.87
N VAL A 48 -16.87 0.51 0.26
CA VAL A 48 -15.86 -0.23 1.01
C VAL A 48 -14.99 0.73 1.82
N LEU A 49 -14.60 1.84 1.20
CA LEU A 49 -13.80 2.87 1.88
C LEU A 49 -14.59 3.52 3.02
N ARG A 50 -15.86 3.80 2.80
CA ARG A 50 -16.69 4.41 3.84
C ARG A 50 -16.79 3.49 5.05
N GLN A 51 -17.00 2.20 4.83
CA GLN A 51 -17.07 1.24 5.92
C GLN A 51 -15.73 1.15 6.67
N ALA A 52 -14.63 1.17 5.94
CA ALA A 52 -13.31 1.11 6.56
C ALA A 52 -13.06 2.34 7.44
N GLN A 53 -13.50 3.51 7.01
CA GLN A 53 -13.38 4.71 7.83
C GLN A 53 -14.26 4.65 9.07
N GLU A 54 -15.48 4.15 8.92
CA GLU A 54 -16.39 4.02 10.07
C GLU A 54 -15.83 3.07 11.12
N GLN A 55 -15.11 2.05 10.68
CA GLN A 55 -14.49 1.08 11.59
C GLN A 55 -13.12 1.53 12.08
N ALA A 56 -12.72 2.74 11.74
CA ALA A 56 -11.43 3.31 12.10
C ALA A 56 -10.24 2.47 11.61
N LEU A 57 -10.41 1.77 10.49
CA LEU A 57 -9.34 0.99 9.88
C LEU A 57 -8.39 1.84 9.05
N ILE A 58 -8.90 2.96 8.52
CA ILE A 58 -8.09 3.86 7.71
C ILE A 58 -8.31 5.29 8.18
N ASP A 59 -7.31 6.13 7.93
CA ASP A 59 -7.38 7.55 8.27
C ASP A 59 -7.83 8.39 7.08
N GLU A 60 -7.52 7.93 5.88
CA GLU A 60 -7.85 8.66 4.66
C GLU A 60 -8.31 7.66 3.59
N ALA A 61 -9.34 8.04 2.86
CA ALA A 61 -9.92 7.21 1.79
C ALA A 61 -9.59 7.83 0.45
N VAL A 62 -9.11 7.00 -0.49
CA VAL A 62 -8.69 7.45 -1.80
C VAL A 62 -9.29 6.51 -2.85
N LEU A 63 -10.04 7.08 -3.80
CA LEU A 63 -10.70 6.29 -4.83
C LEU A 63 -9.77 5.93 -5.99
N LYS A 64 -8.74 6.73 -6.22
CA LYS A 64 -7.78 6.47 -7.28
C LYS A 64 -6.46 7.14 -6.94
N ALA A 65 -5.38 6.72 -7.61
CA ALA A 65 -4.06 7.27 -7.36
C ALA A 65 -4.06 8.79 -7.56
N GLY A 66 -3.45 9.49 -6.63
CA GLY A 66 -3.38 10.94 -6.66
C GLY A 66 -2.36 11.45 -5.65
N ALA A 67 -2.37 12.75 -5.43
CA ALA A 67 -1.39 13.43 -4.60
C ALA A 67 -1.36 12.91 -3.15
N GLU A 68 -2.46 12.35 -2.67
CA GLU A 68 -2.53 11.82 -1.30
C GLU A 68 -1.47 10.74 -1.07
N LEU A 69 -1.09 10.01 -2.12
CA LEU A 69 -0.15 8.91 -2.00
C LEU A 69 1.29 9.36 -1.77
N LYS A 70 1.58 10.65 -1.92
CA LYS A 70 2.90 11.18 -1.66
C LYS A 70 3.35 10.94 -0.22
N ALA A 71 2.39 10.83 0.69
CA ALA A 71 2.69 10.60 2.10
C ALA A 71 3.08 9.15 2.40
N ALA A 72 2.79 8.22 1.50
CA ALA A 72 3.00 6.79 1.78
C ALA A 72 4.47 6.41 1.76
N ASP A 73 4.92 5.77 2.81
CA ASP A 73 6.25 5.18 2.88
C ASP A 73 6.22 3.75 2.36
N VAL A 74 5.12 3.06 2.57
CA VAL A 74 4.93 1.66 2.15
C VAL A 74 3.55 1.54 1.52
N VAL A 75 3.49 0.82 0.40
CA VAL A 75 2.23 0.53 -0.30
C VAL A 75 2.02 -0.98 -0.31
N ILE A 76 0.91 -1.43 0.25
CA ILE A 76 0.55 -2.85 0.27
C ILE A 76 -0.60 -3.05 -0.70
N CYS A 77 -0.36 -3.83 -1.75
CA CYS A 77 -1.38 -4.11 -2.76
C CYS A 77 -2.08 -5.43 -2.43
N SER A 78 -3.38 -5.34 -2.18
CA SER A 78 -4.23 -6.49 -1.82
C SER A 78 -5.26 -6.75 -2.90
N VAL A 79 -4.85 -6.62 -4.15
CA VAL A 79 -5.72 -6.83 -5.30
C VAL A 79 -5.05 -7.82 -6.25
N TYR A 80 -5.78 -8.28 -7.25
CA TYR A 80 -5.23 -9.24 -8.21
C TYR A 80 -4.06 -8.63 -8.98
N PRO A 81 -3.15 -9.48 -9.51
CA PRO A 81 -1.92 -8.98 -10.15
C PRO A 81 -2.16 -7.94 -11.25
N ALA A 82 -3.16 -8.13 -12.10
CA ALA A 82 -3.42 -7.14 -13.14
C ALA A 82 -3.82 -5.79 -12.56
N ALA A 83 -4.61 -5.80 -11.49
CA ALA A 83 -5.01 -4.57 -10.80
C ALA A 83 -3.83 -3.93 -10.08
N THR A 84 -2.93 -4.75 -9.50
CA THR A 84 -1.72 -4.25 -8.88
C THR A 84 -0.86 -3.51 -9.91
N LEU A 85 -0.64 -4.11 -11.06
CA LEU A 85 0.18 -3.51 -12.11
C LEU A 85 -0.44 -2.19 -12.58
N GLY A 86 -1.75 -2.20 -12.81
CA GLY A 86 -2.46 -0.99 -13.24
C GLY A 86 -2.39 0.12 -12.20
N PHE A 87 -2.55 -0.24 -10.92
CA PHE A 87 -2.43 0.74 -9.85
C PHE A 87 -1.04 1.35 -9.80
N VAL A 88 0.00 0.51 -9.80
CA VAL A 88 1.39 0.99 -9.73
C VAL A 88 1.68 1.93 -10.89
N LYS A 89 1.26 1.56 -12.09
CA LYS A 89 1.45 2.40 -13.26
C LYS A 89 0.85 3.80 -13.07
N SER A 90 -0.34 3.87 -12.49
CA SER A 90 -1.00 5.15 -12.25
C SER A 90 -0.40 5.90 -11.07
N ALA A 91 0.14 5.18 -10.07
CA ALA A 91 0.57 5.76 -8.82
C ALA A 91 2.00 6.30 -8.84
N VAL A 92 2.88 5.72 -9.68
CA VAL A 92 4.30 6.10 -9.68
C VAL A 92 4.54 7.60 -9.72
N PRO A 93 3.83 8.40 -10.53
CA PRO A 93 4.08 9.84 -10.55
C PRO A 93 3.82 10.55 -9.21
N PHE A 94 3.04 9.92 -8.32
CA PHE A 94 2.66 10.54 -7.05
C PHE A 94 3.44 9.98 -5.86
N LEU A 95 4.13 8.86 -6.03
CA LEU A 95 4.77 8.18 -4.91
C LEU A 95 6.11 8.82 -4.55
N LYS A 96 6.55 8.59 -3.31
CA LYS A 96 7.88 9.00 -2.88
C LYS A 96 8.94 8.28 -3.71
N SER A 97 10.08 8.92 -3.89
CA SER A 97 11.16 8.36 -4.70
C SER A 97 11.77 7.10 -4.12
N ASP A 98 11.56 6.83 -2.83
CA ASP A 98 12.10 5.66 -2.15
C ASP A 98 11.01 4.78 -1.54
N VAL A 99 9.78 4.86 -2.07
CA VAL A 99 8.67 4.09 -1.55
C VAL A 99 8.93 2.59 -1.69
N LEU A 100 8.44 1.83 -0.70
CA LEU A 100 8.47 0.38 -0.76
C LEU A 100 7.08 -0.12 -1.13
N ILE A 101 6.99 -0.94 -2.16
CA ILE A 101 5.71 -1.52 -2.60
C ILE A 101 5.77 -3.02 -2.42
N THR A 102 4.73 -3.60 -1.88
CA THR A 102 4.64 -5.05 -1.75
C THR A 102 3.23 -5.51 -2.09
N ASP A 103 3.07 -6.79 -2.41
CA ASP A 103 1.75 -7.36 -2.62
C ASP A 103 1.43 -8.32 -1.47
N ALA A 104 0.16 -8.45 -1.21
CA ALA A 104 -0.32 -9.27 -0.10
C ALA A 104 -1.04 -10.54 -0.58
N THR A 105 -1.14 -10.75 -1.88
CA THR A 105 -1.91 -11.86 -2.41
C THR A 105 -1.12 -13.14 -2.56
N GLY A 106 0.19 -13.05 -2.63
CA GLY A 106 1.04 -14.22 -2.79
C GLY A 106 1.11 -14.76 -4.21
N ILE A 107 0.41 -14.15 -5.14
CA ILE A 107 0.43 -14.56 -6.54
C ILE A 107 1.62 -13.91 -7.21
N LYS A 108 2.51 -14.71 -7.79
CA LYS A 108 3.77 -14.20 -8.32
C LYS A 108 3.80 -14.06 -9.84
N GLY A 109 3.85 -15.16 -10.57
CA GLY A 109 4.00 -15.10 -12.01
C GLY A 109 5.08 -14.12 -12.42
N SER A 110 4.81 -13.28 -13.41
CA SER A 110 5.73 -12.26 -13.88
C SER A 110 5.53 -10.90 -13.18
N LEU A 111 4.66 -10.84 -12.17
CA LEU A 111 4.31 -9.58 -11.53
C LEU A 111 5.52 -8.83 -10.96
N PRO A 112 6.44 -9.49 -10.24
CA PRO A 112 7.57 -8.74 -9.67
C PRO A 112 8.40 -8.02 -10.72
N GLU A 113 8.72 -8.69 -11.83
CA GLU A 113 9.49 -8.07 -12.89
C GLU A 113 8.70 -6.95 -13.58
N ASP A 114 7.42 -7.19 -13.81
CA ASP A 114 6.57 -6.21 -14.48
C ASP A 114 6.45 -4.94 -13.65
N VAL A 115 6.24 -5.08 -12.35
CA VAL A 115 6.16 -3.92 -11.46
C VAL A 115 7.50 -3.21 -11.41
N GLN A 116 8.60 -3.95 -11.27
CA GLN A 116 9.92 -3.35 -11.13
C GLN A 116 10.26 -2.47 -12.33
N ARG A 117 9.81 -2.84 -13.53
CA ARG A 117 10.05 -2.04 -14.73
C ARG A 117 9.35 -0.68 -14.69
N LEU A 118 8.29 -0.55 -13.92
CA LEU A 118 7.56 0.71 -13.79
C LEU A 118 8.19 1.67 -12.78
N LEU A 119 9.02 1.15 -11.90
CA LEU A 119 9.54 1.93 -10.79
C LEU A 119 10.71 2.80 -11.22
N THR A 120 10.88 3.93 -10.53
CA THR A 120 11.94 4.89 -10.81
C THR A 120 12.70 5.18 -9.52
N GLY A 121 13.92 5.73 -9.67
CA GLY A 121 14.70 6.14 -8.52
C GLY A 121 15.03 4.97 -7.59
N ARG A 122 14.74 5.13 -6.31
CA ARG A 122 15.02 4.11 -5.30
C ARG A 122 13.77 3.35 -4.87
N MET A 123 12.73 3.42 -5.67
CA MET A 123 11.52 2.65 -5.40
C MET A 123 11.82 1.16 -5.49
N GLU A 124 11.19 0.38 -4.60
CA GLU A 124 11.39 -1.07 -4.57
C GLU A 124 10.06 -1.80 -4.54
N PHE A 125 10.01 -2.94 -5.20
CA PHE A 125 8.89 -3.86 -5.07
C PHE A 125 9.41 -5.17 -4.49
N ILE A 126 8.79 -5.60 -3.39
CA ILE A 126 9.11 -6.87 -2.76
C ILE A 126 7.84 -7.71 -2.80
N ALA A 127 7.95 -8.89 -3.43
CA ALA A 127 6.81 -9.81 -3.50
C ALA A 127 6.52 -10.37 -2.11
N GLY A 128 5.26 -10.29 -1.70
CA GLY A 128 4.83 -10.84 -0.44
C GLY A 128 4.32 -12.27 -0.60
N HIS A 129 3.94 -12.88 0.47
CA HIS A 129 3.27 -14.17 0.43
C HIS A 129 2.15 -14.22 1.39
#